data_8da087184e398fda280b8ceedfc767b5
#
_entry.id   8da087184e398fda280b8ceedfc767b5
#
_cell.length_a   1.000
_cell.length_b   1.000
_cell.length_c   1.000
_cell.angle_alpha   90.00
_cell.angle_beta   90.00
_cell.angle_gamma   90.00
#
_symmetry.space_group_name_H-M   'P 1'
#
loop_
_entity.id
_entity.type
_entity.pdbx_description
1 polymer ?
#
loop_
_entity_poly.entity_id
_entity_poly.type
_entity_poly.pdbx_seq_one_letter_code
_entity_poly.pdbx_strand_id
1 'polypeptide(L)'
;PSAQVNRYTQAALADNTHRSYKADLAHFRAHGGTIPTTAVKLAEYLAHFADTLAVATLQHRLIAIHRAHLEAGHTSPAMDFLVKRTMQGIRRTKGTAQRRVKALVKDDIIELVLTAEKQKPMKAARDAALILVGFAGAFRRSELVSIRKEDITALDHGIEIHIRRTKTQQEKGHTVFIPCAKSSRCPVKALEQWLKLSGIEQGPVFRAINRHDQIARGKALTPQSVALVLKETTSLAKNIEAAKSVAGHSLRAGYCTEAASVGIATHTIMEQTGHRSSTTLVKYIRPIARSKTPSLL
;
A
#
# COMPACT_ATOMS: atom_id res chain seq x y z
N PRO A 1 -25.77 20.56 12.94
CA PRO A 1 -24.38 20.85 13.37
C PRO A 1 -23.86 22.13 12.72
N SER A 2 -23.02 22.91 13.44
CA SER A 2 -22.38 24.09 12.87
C SER A 2 -21.47 23.71 11.69
N ALA A 3 -21.15 24.70 10.81
CA ALA A 3 -20.21 24.49 9.68
C ALA A 3 -18.84 23.95 10.18
N GLN A 4 -18.41 24.37 11.37
CA GLN A 4 -17.18 23.91 11.99
C GLN A 4 -17.23 22.44 12.41
N VAL A 5 -18.35 21.98 13.00
CA VAL A 5 -18.57 20.57 13.34
C VAL A 5 -18.59 19.72 12.06
N ASN A 6 -19.30 20.17 11.02
CA ASN A 6 -19.34 19.47 9.73
C ASN A 6 -17.95 19.34 9.10
N ARG A 7 -17.12 20.40 9.17
CA ARG A 7 -15.73 20.36 8.69
C ARG A 7 -14.91 19.28 9.41
N TYR A 8 -14.99 19.20 10.74
CA TYR A 8 -14.22 18.19 11.50
C TYR A 8 -14.77 16.78 11.34
N THR A 9 -16.08 16.60 11.26
CA THR A 9 -16.67 15.27 11.00
C THR A 9 -16.32 14.75 9.61
N GLN A 10 -16.25 15.60 8.59
CA GLN A 10 -15.75 15.23 7.28
C GLN A 10 -14.25 14.88 7.29
N ALA A 11 -13.46 15.65 8.03
CA ALA A 11 -12.02 15.40 8.17
C ALA A 11 -11.69 14.14 9.01
N ALA A 12 -12.66 13.57 9.74
CA ALA A 12 -12.48 12.37 10.55
C ALA A 12 -12.13 11.11 9.73
N LEU A 13 -12.42 11.11 8.43
CA LEU A 13 -12.07 10.05 7.50
C LEU A 13 -11.13 10.55 6.40
N ALA A 14 -10.18 9.72 6.04
CA ALA A 14 -9.33 9.99 4.87
C ALA A 14 -10.14 9.98 3.57
N ASP A 15 -9.79 10.85 2.60
CA ASP A 15 -10.45 10.97 1.30
C ASP A 15 -10.61 9.63 0.56
N ASN A 16 -9.61 8.75 0.69
CA ASN A 16 -9.68 7.43 0.07
C ASN A 16 -10.74 6.53 0.71
N THR A 17 -11.00 6.69 2.02
CA THR A 17 -12.07 5.98 2.73
C THR A 17 -13.43 6.50 2.27
N HIS A 18 -13.58 7.82 2.13
CA HIS A 18 -14.80 8.43 1.56
C HIS A 18 -15.09 7.91 0.15
N ARG A 19 -14.09 7.91 -0.73
CA ARG A 19 -14.23 7.38 -2.11
C ARG A 19 -14.61 5.90 -2.11
N SER A 20 -14.02 5.10 -1.25
CA SER A 20 -14.31 3.67 -1.13
C SER A 20 -15.75 3.43 -0.66
N TYR A 21 -16.18 4.12 0.41
CA TYR A 21 -17.56 3.99 0.90
C TYR A 21 -18.59 4.48 -0.12
N LYS A 22 -18.29 5.55 -0.86
CA LYS A 22 -19.16 6.01 -1.95
C LYS A 22 -19.33 4.94 -3.03
N ALA A 23 -18.24 4.26 -3.42
CA ALA A 23 -18.29 3.16 -4.39
C ALA A 23 -19.07 1.94 -3.86
N ASP A 24 -18.88 1.58 -2.59
CA ASP A 24 -19.62 0.49 -1.94
C ASP A 24 -21.13 0.76 -1.87
N LEU A 25 -21.52 1.99 -1.49
CA LEU A 25 -22.91 2.41 -1.47
C LEU A 25 -23.52 2.50 -2.87
N ALA A 26 -22.76 2.94 -3.87
CA ALA A 26 -23.21 2.95 -5.26
C ALA A 26 -23.52 1.52 -5.74
N HIS A 27 -22.66 0.55 -5.42
CA HIS A 27 -22.91 -0.86 -5.73
C HIS A 27 -24.14 -1.39 -5.01
N PHE A 28 -24.32 -1.09 -3.71
CA PHE A 28 -25.50 -1.51 -2.96
C PHE A 28 -26.79 -0.98 -3.57
N ARG A 29 -26.82 0.33 -3.93
CA ARG A 29 -27.97 0.98 -4.58
C ARG A 29 -28.27 0.42 -5.97
N ALA A 30 -27.23 0.16 -6.77
CA ALA A 30 -27.39 -0.45 -8.10
C ALA A 30 -28.03 -1.84 -8.07
N HIS A 31 -27.99 -2.52 -6.90
CA HIS A 31 -28.61 -3.82 -6.69
C HIS A 31 -29.86 -3.76 -5.78
N GLY A 32 -30.59 -2.66 -5.86
CA GLY A 32 -31.89 -2.49 -5.18
C GLY A 32 -31.79 -2.12 -3.70
N GLY A 33 -30.59 -1.83 -3.17
CA GLY A 33 -30.41 -1.41 -1.80
C GLY A 33 -30.83 0.05 -1.57
N THR A 34 -31.50 0.32 -0.44
CA THR A 34 -31.94 1.64 -0.01
C THR A 34 -31.38 1.98 1.37
N ILE A 35 -31.35 3.25 1.74
CA ILE A 35 -31.12 3.72 3.11
C ILE A 35 -32.37 4.49 3.52
N PRO A 36 -33.12 4.03 4.54
CA PRO A 36 -32.88 2.81 5.34
C PRO A 36 -33.17 1.51 4.57
N THR A 37 -32.61 0.38 5.05
CA THR A 37 -32.93 -0.97 4.60
C THR A 37 -33.24 -1.87 5.79
N THR A 38 -33.83 -3.05 5.51
CA THR A 38 -34.14 -4.06 6.54
C THR A 38 -32.98 -5.06 6.72
N ALA A 39 -32.95 -5.76 7.85
CA ALA A 39 -31.97 -6.81 8.11
C ALA A 39 -32.06 -7.95 7.07
N VAL A 40 -33.29 -8.32 6.67
CA VAL A 40 -33.53 -9.35 5.66
C VAL A 40 -32.91 -8.96 4.31
N LYS A 41 -33.26 -7.78 3.78
CA LYS A 41 -32.71 -7.30 2.49
C LYS A 41 -31.18 -7.17 2.52
N LEU A 42 -30.60 -6.73 3.65
CA LEU A 42 -29.15 -6.64 3.79
C LEU A 42 -28.50 -8.03 3.85
N ALA A 43 -29.08 -9.00 4.54
CA ALA A 43 -28.60 -10.37 4.57
C ALA A 43 -28.66 -11.05 3.19
N GLU A 44 -29.77 -10.86 2.46
CA GLU A 44 -29.93 -11.34 1.07
C GLU A 44 -28.89 -10.75 0.14
N TYR A 45 -28.63 -9.43 0.21
CA TYR A 45 -27.58 -8.76 -0.57
C TYR A 45 -26.21 -9.39 -0.30
N LEU A 46 -25.84 -9.60 0.97
CA LEU A 46 -24.55 -10.19 1.34
C LEU A 46 -24.43 -11.64 0.84
N ALA A 47 -25.51 -12.43 0.97
CA ALA A 47 -25.54 -13.82 0.52
C ALA A 47 -25.45 -13.91 -1.02
N HIS A 48 -26.18 -13.06 -1.74
CA HIS A 48 -26.18 -13.01 -3.21
C HIS A 48 -24.76 -12.80 -3.77
N PHE A 49 -23.97 -11.94 -3.14
CA PHE A 49 -22.61 -11.63 -3.59
C PHE A 49 -21.51 -12.49 -2.95
N ALA A 50 -21.86 -13.46 -2.10
CA ALA A 50 -20.88 -14.29 -1.40
C ALA A 50 -20.01 -15.15 -2.34
N ASP A 51 -20.55 -15.53 -3.51
CA ASP A 51 -19.82 -16.35 -4.49
C ASP A 51 -18.93 -15.53 -5.43
N THR A 52 -19.26 -14.28 -5.65
CA THR A 52 -18.58 -13.40 -6.63
C THR A 52 -17.60 -12.42 -6.01
N LEU A 53 -17.77 -12.08 -4.73
CA LEU A 53 -16.95 -11.11 -4.04
C LEU A 53 -16.15 -11.72 -2.89
N ALA A 54 -14.96 -11.20 -2.68
CA ALA A 54 -14.16 -11.58 -1.52
C ALA A 54 -14.87 -11.19 -0.20
N VAL A 55 -14.76 -12.05 0.82
CA VAL A 55 -15.32 -11.82 2.16
C VAL A 55 -14.91 -10.45 2.72
N ALA A 56 -13.66 -10.02 2.51
CA ALA A 56 -13.17 -8.71 2.93
C ALA A 56 -13.92 -7.56 2.24
N THR A 57 -14.31 -7.73 0.96
CA THR A 57 -15.09 -6.74 0.21
C THR A 57 -16.52 -6.65 0.77
N LEU A 58 -17.17 -7.78 1.04
CA LEU A 58 -18.49 -7.82 1.67
C LEU A 58 -18.48 -7.15 3.05
N GLN A 59 -17.45 -7.43 3.84
CA GLN A 59 -17.29 -6.81 5.17
C GLN A 59 -17.10 -5.30 5.05
N HIS A 60 -16.33 -4.82 4.08
CA HIS A 60 -16.12 -3.39 3.84
C HIS A 60 -17.43 -2.70 3.41
N ARG A 61 -18.22 -3.33 2.54
CA ARG A 61 -19.53 -2.85 2.14
C ARG A 61 -20.53 -2.79 3.30
N LEU A 62 -20.52 -3.83 4.15
CA LEU A 62 -21.34 -3.84 5.36
C LEU A 62 -21.03 -2.65 6.26
N ILE A 63 -19.74 -2.30 6.43
CA ILE A 63 -19.30 -1.11 7.20
C ILE A 63 -19.80 0.18 6.53
N ALA A 64 -19.68 0.30 5.20
CA ALA A 64 -20.16 1.48 4.48
C ALA A 64 -21.68 1.67 4.61
N ILE A 65 -22.45 0.58 4.48
CA ILE A 65 -23.91 0.58 4.63
C ILE A 65 -24.31 0.92 6.08
N HIS A 66 -23.61 0.32 7.07
CA HIS A 66 -23.80 0.66 8.48
C HIS A 66 -23.65 2.15 8.73
N ARG A 67 -22.56 2.71 8.24
CA ARG A 67 -22.26 4.12 8.42
C ARG A 67 -23.29 5.04 7.74
N ALA A 68 -23.70 4.70 6.53
CA ALA A 68 -24.72 5.47 5.81
C ALA A 68 -26.07 5.51 6.55
N HIS A 69 -26.45 4.45 7.26
CA HIS A 69 -27.65 4.48 8.11
C HIS A 69 -27.48 5.47 9.28
N LEU A 70 -26.33 5.40 9.98
CA LEU A 70 -26.07 6.29 11.12
C LEU A 70 -26.02 7.76 10.68
N GLU A 71 -25.39 8.05 9.54
CA GLU A 71 -25.30 9.39 8.97
C GLU A 71 -26.68 9.94 8.55
N ALA A 72 -27.60 9.05 8.14
CA ALA A 72 -28.98 9.39 7.82
C ALA A 72 -29.93 9.41 9.05
N GLY A 73 -29.41 9.18 10.26
CA GLY A 73 -30.22 9.17 11.49
C GLY A 73 -31.05 7.88 11.69
N HIS A 74 -30.72 6.80 10.98
CA HIS A 74 -31.44 5.54 11.08
C HIS A 74 -30.69 4.48 11.89
N THR A 75 -31.43 3.60 12.56
CA THR A 75 -30.85 2.39 13.16
C THR A 75 -30.29 1.48 12.05
N SER A 76 -29.06 1.05 12.21
CA SER A 76 -28.40 0.22 11.19
C SER A 76 -28.75 -1.27 11.37
N PRO A 77 -29.21 -1.95 10.31
CA PRO A 77 -29.47 -3.39 10.35
C PRO A 77 -28.19 -4.24 10.37
N ALA A 78 -27.02 -3.65 10.16
CA ALA A 78 -25.74 -4.38 10.20
C ALA A 78 -25.44 -5.02 11.57
N MET A 79 -26.07 -4.52 12.65
CA MET A 79 -25.92 -5.04 14.00
C MET A 79 -26.96 -6.14 14.31
N ASP A 80 -27.92 -6.36 13.44
CA ASP A 80 -28.95 -7.39 13.58
C ASP A 80 -28.35 -8.80 13.63
N PHE A 81 -29.00 -9.69 14.37
CA PHE A 81 -28.58 -11.09 14.52
C PHE A 81 -28.50 -11.82 13.19
N LEU A 82 -29.51 -11.65 12.32
CA LEU A 82 -29.56 -12.28 11.00
C LEU A 82 -28.34 -11.89 10.15
N VAL A 83 -28.03 -10.59 10.06
CA VAL A 83 -26.92 -10.08 9.26
C VAL A 83 -25.57 -10.58 9.81
N LYS A 84 -25.39 -10.57 11.14
CA LYS A 84 -24.18 -11.11 11.79
C LYS A 84 -24.00 -12.61 11.50
N ARG A 85 -25.07 -13.39 11.62
CA ARG A 85 -25.06 -14.83 11.36
C ARG A 85 -24.79 -15.13 9.89
N THR A 86 -25.39 -14.39 8.97
CA THR A 86 -25.12 -14.51 7.53
C THR A 86 -23.64 -14.25 7.23
N MET A 87 -23.06 -13.16 7.72
CA MET A 87 -21.63 -12.87 7.53
C MET A 87 -20.72 -13.92 8.20
N GLN A 88 -21.11 -14.46 9.34
CA GLN A 88 -20.38 -15.56 9.98
C GLN A 88 -20.40 -16.83 9.12
N GLY A 89 -21.57 -17.18 8.58
CA GLY A 89 -21.75 -18.30 7.66
C GLY A 89 -20.88 -18.15 6.41
N ILE A 90 -20.95 -16.98 5.76
CA ILE A 90 -20.11 -16.66 4.58
C ILE A 90 -18.62 -16.82 4.89
N ARG A 91 -18.12 -16.31 6.03
CA ARG A 91 -16.72 -16.47 6.44
C ARG A 91 -16.32 -17.93 6.62
N ARG A 92 -17.19 -18.75 7.22
CA ARG A 92 -16.90 -20.18 7.44
C ARG A 92 -16.90 -20.97 6.14
N THR A 93 -17.84 -20.67 5.24
CA THR A 93 -17.98 -21.39 3.97
C THR A 93 -16.92 -20.98 2.94
N LYS A 94 -16.62 -19.68 2.83
CA LYS A 94 -15.68 -19.15 1.81
C LYS A 94 -14.26 -19.01 2.30
N GLY A 95 -14.03 -19.09 3.61
CA GLY A 95 -12.76 -18.75 4.22
C GLY A 95 -12.48 -17.24 4.22
N THR A 96 -11.44 -16.84 4.91
CA THR A 96 -11.02 -15.43 5.02
C THR A 96 -9.62 -15.18 4.45
N ALA A 97 -9.06 -16.16 3.75
CA ALA A 97 -7.73 -16.07 3.18
C ALA A 97 -7.71 -14.99 2.08
N GLN A 98 -6.93 -13.94 2.31
CA GLN A 98 -6.70 -12.92 1.30
C GLN A 98 -5.53 -13.32 0.41
N ARG A 99 -5.67 -13.08 -0.91
CA ARG A 99 -4.56 -13.22 -1.83
C ARG A 99 -3.42 -12.27 -1.41
N ARG A 100 -2.32 -12.85 -0.98
CA ARG A 100 -1.12 -12.09 -0.62
C ARG A 100 -0.31 -11.78 -1.88
N VAL A 101 0.13 -10.54 -2.01
CA VAL A 101 1.07 -10.15 -3.07
C VAL A 101 2.43 -10.81 -2.86
N LYS A 102 3.18 -11.03 -3.93
CA LYS A 102 4.57 -11.51 -3.85
C LYS A 102 5.40 -10.49 -3.08
N ALA A 103 6.18 -10.97 -2.10
CA ALA A 103 7.24 -10.19 -1.49
C ALA A 103 8.43 -10.14 -2.47
N LEU A 104 8.84 -8.95 -2.87
CA LEU A 104 10.03 -8.74 -3.71
C LEU A 104 11.25 -8.66 -2.79
N VAL A 105 11.95 -9.79 -2.60
CA VAL A 105 13.15 -9.88 -1.75
C VAL A 105 14.38 -9.36 -2.50
N LYS A 106 15.53 -9.31 -1.82
CA LYS A 106 16.78 -8.71 -2.33
C LYS A 106 17.12 -9.11 -3.77
N ASP A 107 17.07 -10.39 -4.08
CA ASP A 107 17.41 -10.89 -5.43
C ASP A 107 16.41 -10.42 -6.49
N ASP A 108 15.11 -10.43 -6.18
CA ASP A 108 14.09 -9.84 -7.05
C ASP A 108 14.34 -8.34 -7.27
N ILE A 109 14.74 -7.58 -6.23
CA ILE A 109 15.04 -6.14 -6.36
C ILE A 109 16.22 -5.90 -7.29
N ILE A 110 17.29 -6.67 -7.14
CA ILE A 110 18.48 -6.58 -8.02
C ILE A 110 18.07 -6.83 -9.47
N GLU A 111 17.33 -7.89 -9.74
CA GLU A 111 16.85 -8.25 -11.07
C GLU A 111 15.97 -7.15 -11.69
N LEU A 112 15.04 -6.59 -10.91
CA LEU A 112 14.18 -5.50 -11.37
C LEU A 112 14.96 -4.23 -11.67
N VAL A 113 15.95 -3.87 -10.85
CA VAL A 113 16.79 -2.69 -11.09
C VAL A 113 17.62 -2.87 -12.37
N LEU A 114 18.26 -4.04 -12.56
CA LEU A 114 19.00 -4.37 -13.79
C LEU A 114 18.11 -4.28 -15.03
N THR A 115 16.84 -4.67 -14.89
CA THR A 115 15.86 -4.59 -15.99
C THR A 115 15.43 -3.15 -16.24
N ALA A 116 15.20 -2.37 -15.17
CA ALA A 116 14.85 -0.95 -15.28
C ALA A 116 15.96 -0.14 -15.97
N GLU A 117 17.23 -0.45 -15.69
CA GLU A 117 18.40 0.22 -16.27
C GLU A 117 18.52 0.04 -17.82
N LYS A 118 17.85 -0.95 -18.39
CA LYS A 118 17.79 -1.17 -19.86
C LYS A 118 16.79 -0.27 -20.59
N GLN A 119 15.99 0.51 -19.84
CA GLN A 119 15.01 1.43 -20.41
C GLN A 119 15.68 2.73 -20.88
N LYS A 120 14.88 3.68 -21.38
CA LYS A 120 15.36 5.02 -21.74
C LYS A 120 15.91 5.73 -20.50
N PRO A 121 16.94 6.59 -20.63
CA PRO A 121 17.74 7.09 -19.52
C PRO A 121 16.94 7.71 -18.37
N MET A 122 15.99 8.58 -18.65
CA MET A 122 15.18 9.25 -17.62
C MET A 122 14.28 8.23 -16.89
N LYS A 123 13.62 7.35 -17.66
CA LYS A 123 12.75 6.30 -17.10
C LYS A 123 13.56 5.29 -16.31
N ALA A 124 14.73 4.90 -16.78
CA ALA A 124 15.65 3.99 -16.10
C ALA A 124 16.08 4.53 -14.73
N ALA A 125 16.55 5.77 -14.68
CA ALA A 125 16.99 6.40 -13.43
C ALA A 125 15.84 6.54 -12.43
N ARG A 126 14.64 6.96 -12.89
CA ARG A 126 13.46 7.06 -12.03
C ARG A 126 13.03 5.72 -11.47
N ASP A 127 12.93 4.69 -12.31
CA ASP A 127 12.42 3.38 -11.90
C ASP A 127 13.41 2.67 -10.96
N ALA A 128 14.72 2.76 -11.24
CA ALA A 128 15.75 2.23 -10.35
C ALA A 128 15.71 2.92 -8.97
N ALA A 129 15.64 4.24 -8.92
CA ALA A 129 15.52 4.99 -7.68
C ALA A 129 14.23 4.65 -6.92
N LEU A 130 13.08 4.57 -7.63
CA LEU A 130 11.79 4.24 -7.04
C LEU A 130 11.79 2.83 -6.40
N ILE A 131 12.37 1.84 -7.08
CA ILE A 131 12.44 0.46 -6.59
C ILE A 131 13.37 0.38 -5.38
N LEU A 132 14.58 0.93 -5.46
CA LEU A 132 15.58 0.85 -4.40
C LEU A 132 15.15 1.62 -3.15
N VAL A 133 14.70 2.87 -3.30
CA VAL A 133 14.22 3.70 -2.19
C VAL A 133 12.94 3.11 -1.59
N GLY A 134 12.02 2.65 -2.44
CA GLY A 134 10.77 2.03 -2.00
C GLY A 134 10.99 0.76 -1.19
N PHE A 135 11.99 -0.05 -1.56
CA PHE A 135 12.39 -1.24 -0.82
C PHE A 135 13.12 -0.87 0.47
N ALA A 136 14.20 -0.09 0.41
CA ALA A 136 15.04 0.23 1.57
C ALA A 136 14.28 1.01 2.66
N GLY A 137 13.40 1.95 2.25
CA GLY A 137 12.54 2.68 3.17
C GLY A 137 11.26 1.93 3.57
N ALA A 138 11.02 0.75 3.00
CA ALA A 138 9.82 -0.05 3.23
C ALA A 138 8.51 0.74 3.10
N PHE A 139 8.48 1.75 2.23
CA PHE A 139 7.37 2.69 2.11
C PHE A 139 6.08 2.04 1.61
N ARG A 140 4.94 2.54 2.11
CA ARG A 140 3.67 2.33 1.41
C ARG A 140 3.71 3.11 0.09
N ARG A 141 3.05 2.59 -0.95
CA ARG A 141 3.01 3.24 -2.28
C ARG A 141 2.58 4.73 -2.24
N SER A 142 1.68 5.08 -1.32
CA SER A 142 1.23 6.47 -1.11
C SER A 142 2.30 7.32 -0.44
N GLU A 143 3.07 6.77 0.49
CA GLU A 143 4.20 7.42 1.15
C GLU A 143 5.32 7.68 0.14
N LEU A 144 5.68 6.66 -0.64
CA LEU A 144 6.74 6.76 -1.65
C LEU A 144 6.50 7.88 -2.67
N VAL A 145 5.28 8.00 -3.20
CA VAL A 145 4.97 9.07 -4.17
C VAL A 145 4.76 10.44 -3.52
N SER A 146 4.56 10.50 -2.21
CA SER A 146 4.42 11.76 -1.47
C SER A 146 5.75 12.41 -1.09
N ILE A 147 6.87 11.69 -1.23
CA ILE A 147 8.20 12.22 -0.90
C ILE A 147 8.48 13.45 -1.76
N ARG A 148 8.87 14.54 -1.10
CA ARG A 148 9.31 15.77 -1.73
C ARG A 148 10.80 15.95 -1.51
N LYS A 149 11.45 16.76 -2.36
CA LYS A 149 12.87 17.03 -2.24
C LYS A 149 13.22 17.67 -0.88
N GLU A 150 12.31 18.51 -0.39
CA GLU A 150 12.41 19.21 0.90
C GLU A 150 12.29 18.29 2.13
N ASP A 151 11.81 17.07 1.93
CA ASP A 151 11.66 16.06 2.98
C ASP A 151 12.90 15.19 3.15
N ILE A 152 13.93 15.40 2.33
CA ILE A 152 15.14 14.58 2.30
C ILE A 152 16.29 15.35 2.92
N THR A 153 16.87 14.79 3.99
CA THR A 153 18.07 15.30 4.66
C THR A 153 19.22 14.33 4.40
N ALA A 154 20.33 14.85 3.86
CA ALA A 154 21.55 14.08 3.67
C ALA A 154 22.29 13.95 5.01
N LEU A 155 22.84 12.76 5.28
CA LEU A 155 23.69 12.44 6.43
C LEU A 155 24.94 11.72 5.94
N ASP A 156 25.99 11.65 6.78
CA ASP A 156 27.29 11.03 6.41
C ASP A 156 27.15 9.57 5.96
N HIS A 157 26.17 8.84 6.51
CA HIS A 157 26.01 7.39 6.27
C HIS A 157 24.74 7.04 5.52
N GLY A 158 23.98 8.03 5.02
CA GLY A 158 22.73 7.78 4.37
C GLY A 158 21.87 9.03 4.19
N ILE A 159 20.56 8.81 4.12
CA ILE A 159 19.58 9.88 4.07
C ILE A 159 18.45 9.63 5.06
N GLU A 160 17.90 10.69 5.60
CA GLU A 160 16.62 10.68 6.28
C GLU A 160 15.52 11.21 5.37
N ILE A 161 14.38 10.52 5.35
CA ILE A 161 13.19 10.94 4.60
C ILE A 161 12.04 11.15 5.58
N HIS A 162 11.57 12.38 5.69
CA HIS A 162 10.44 12.73 6.53
C HIS A 162 9.12 12.50 5.79
N ILE A 163 8.30 11.56 6.28
CA ILE A 163 6.96 11.29 5.78
C ILE A 163 5.95 12.10 6.58
N ARG A 164 5.45 13.19 5.99
CA ARG A 164 4.61 14.19 6.66
C ARG A 164 3.31 13.62 7.20
N ARG A 165 2.67 12.69 6.47
CA ARG A 165 1.41 12.04 6.88
C ARG A 165 1.42 10.58 6.46
N THR A 166 1.09 9.69 7.39
CA THR A 166 0.90 8.27 7.10
C THR A 166 -0.52 7.84 7.40
N LYS A 167 -0.95 6.69 6.88
CA LYS A 167 -2.25 6.10 7.18
C LYS A 167 -2.48 5.89 8.69
N THR A 168 -1.41 5.68 9.44
CA THR A 168 -1.45 5.33 10.87
C THR A 168 -0.94 6.44 11.79
N GLN A 169 -0.27 7.48 11.24
CA GLN A 169 0.26 8.62 11.97
C GLN A 169 -0.06 9.90 11.21
N GLN A 170 -1.33 10.31 11.24
CA GLN A 170 -1.79 11.50 10.52
C GLN A 170 -1.36 12.80 11.19
N GLU A 171 -1.05 12.76 12.50
CA GLU A 171 -0.76 13.95 13.29
C GLU A 171 0.73 14.33 13.30
N LYS A 172 1.65 13.36 13.34
CA LYS A 172 3.09 13.64 13.56
C LYS A 172 4.03 13.24 12.42
N GLY A 173 3.56 12.51 11.41
CA GLY A 173 4.46 11.92 10.43
C GLY A 173 5.47 10.94 11.06
N HIS A 174 6.45 10.48 10.32
CA HIS A 174 7.62 9.77 10.85
C HIS A 174 8.81 9.91 9.89
N THR A 175 10.01 9.78 10.43
CA THR A 175 11.26 9.84 9.65
C THR A 175 11.78 8.43 9.42
N VAL A 176 12.18 8.15 8.20
CA VAL A 176 12.76 6.87 7.77
C VAL A 176 14.21 7.10 7.39
N PHE A 177 15.11 6.37 8.02
CA PHE A 177 16.53 6.39 7.66
C PHE A 177 16.81 5.34 6.58
N ILE A 178 17.54 5.73 5.53
CA ILE A 178 18.02 4.84 4.47
C ILE A 178 19.55 4.91 4.44
N PRO A 179 20.25 3.85 4.84
CA PRO A 179 21.71 3.83 4.86
C PRO A 179 22.30 3.78 3.45
N CYS A 180 23.49 4.35 3.30
CA CYS A 180 24.33 4.12 2.13
C CYS A 180 24.75 2.65 2.05
N ALA A 181 24.59 2.03 0.89
CA ALA A 181 25.11 0.71 0.64
C ALA A 181 26.46 0.77 -0.09
N LYS A 182 27.38 -0.15 0.24
CA LYS A 182 28.67 -0.27 -0.46
C LYS A 182 28.54 -0.80 -1.89
N SER A 183 27.40 -1.38 -2.22
CA SER A 183 27.11 -1.97 -3.54
C SER A 183 26.78 -0.91 -4.60
N SER A 184 26.89 -1.27 -5.86
CA SER A 184 26.41 -0.45 -7.00
C SER A 184 24.89 -0.20 -6.97
N ARG A 185 24.14 -0.95 -6.18
CA ARG A 185 22.67 -0.83 -6.00
C ARG A 185 22.33 -0.07 -4.72
N CYS A 186 23.06 1.01 -4.47
CA CYS A 186 22.82 1.87 -3.32
C CYS A 186 21.56 2.72 -3.54
N PRO A 187 20.54 2.67 -2.66
CA PRO A 187 19.33 3.45 -2.79
C PRO A 187 19.59 4.98 -2.75
N VAL A 188 20.57 5.40 -1.96
CA VAL A 188 20.97 6.82 -1.83
C VAL A 188 21.55 7.30 -3.15
N LYS A 189 22.55 6.60 -3.70
CA LYS A 189 23.17 6.95 -4.98
C LYS A 189 22.19 6.94 -6.15
N ALA A 190 21.27 5.97 -6.18
CA ALA A 190 20.24 5.91 -7.21
C ALA A 190 19.28 7.10 -7.13
N LEU A 191 18.90 7.52 -5.92
CA LEU A 191 18.09 8.71 -5.70
C LEU A 191 18.83 10.00 -6.12
N GLU A 192 20.08 10.14 -5.75
CA GLU A 192 20.94 11.27 -6.14
C GLU A 192 21.09 11.37 -7.66
N GLN A 193 21.36 10.23 -8.33
CA GLN A 193 21.44 10.15 -9.79
C GLN A 193 20.13 10.57 -10.45
N TRP A 194 19.00 10.10 -9.92
CA TRP A 194 17.67 10.49 -10.40
C TRP A 194 17.44 12.00 -10.23
N LEU A 195 17.70 12.55 -9.06
CA LEU A 195 17.53 13.99 -8.77
C LEU A 195 18.41 14.85 -9.67
N LYS A 196 19.68 14.46 -9.86
CA LYS A 196 20.61 15.14 -10.75
C LYS A 196 20.15 15.12 -12.22
N LEU A 197 19.76 13.95 -12.73
CA LEU A 197 19.32 13.78 -14.12
C LEU A 197 18.01 14.52 -14.40
N SER A 198 17.09 14.49 -13.45
CA SER A 198 15.75 15.08 -13.60
C SER A 198 15.72 16.59 -13.34
N GLY A 199 16.77 17.17 -12.74
CA GLY A 199 16.81 18.58 -12.35
C GLY A 199 15.75 18.96 -11.31
N ILE A 200 15.34 18.01 -10.46
CA ILE A 200 14.34 18.27 -9.41
C ILE A 200 14.99 18.95 -8.22
N GLU A 201 14.77 20.24 -8.06
CA GLU A 201 15.26 21.03 -6.92
C GLU A 201 14.22 21.18 -5.81
N GLN A 202 12.92 21.08 -6.14
CA GLN A 202 11.81 21.19 -5.19
C GLN A 202 10.59 20.36 -5.60
N GLY A 203 9.74 20.08 -4.66
CA GLY A 203 8.46 19.40 -4.87
C GLY A 203 8.59 17.88 -4.98
N PRO A 204 7.61 17.20 -5.60
CA PRO A 204 7.57 15.74 -5.66
C PRO A 204 8.81 15.15 -6.32
N VAL A 205 9.40 14.16 -5.67
CA VAL A 205 10.60 13.46 -6.16
C VAL A 205 10.27 12.54 -7.32
N PHE A 206 9.25 11.71 -7.17
CA PHE A 206 8.87 10.77 -8.22
C PHE A 206 7.77 11.36 -9.09
N ARG A 207 8.10 11.62 -10.36
CA ARG A 207 7.22 12.25 -11.35
C ARG A 207 6.96 11.33 -12.53
N ALA A 208 5.87 11.60 -13.26
CA ALA A 208 5.57 10.87 -14.48
C ALA A 208 6.59 11.20 -15.58
N ILE A 209 6.87 10.21 -16.43
CA ILE A 209 7.70 10.34 -17.61
C ILE A 209 6.85 9.93 -18.81
N ASN A 210 6.87 10.73 -19.87
CA ASN A 210 6.10 10.47 -21.07
C ASN A 210 6.84 9.51 -22.02
N ARG A 211 6.20 9.15 -23.15
CA ARG A 211 6.77 8.24 -24.15
C ARG A 211 8.07 8.74 -24.80
N HIS A 212 8.33 10.05 -24.73
CA HIS A 212 9.53 10.70 -25.26
C HIS A 212 10.65 10.83 -24.21
N ASP A 213 10.53 10.12 -23.07
CA ASP A 213 11.46 10.15 -21.96
C ASP A 213 11.60 11.52 -21.28
N GLN A 214 10.54 12.32 -21.29
CA GLN A 214 10.50 13.64 -20.71
C GLN A 214 9.69 13.64 -19.41
N ILE A 215 10.20 14.34 -18.40
CA ILE A 215 9.59 14.43 -17.08
C ILE A 215 8.40 15.39 -17.05
N ALA A 216 7.31 14.99 -16.40
CA ALA A 216 6.19 15.88 -16.12
C ALA A 216 6.54 16.85 -14.98
N ARG A 217 6.45 18.16 -15.24
CA ARG A 217 6.79 19.20 -14.24
C ARG A 217 5.74 19.27 -13.13
N GLY A 218 6.21 19.36 -11.88
CA GLY A 218 5.40 19.68 -10.69
C GLY A 218 4.40 18.62 -10.22
N LYS A 219 4.10 17.58 -11.01
CA LYS A 219 3.08 16.58 -10.68
C LYS A 219 3.69 15.26 -10.21
N ALA A 220 3.34 14.84 -8.99
CA ALA A 220 3.75 13.54 -8.45
C ALA A 220 3.18 12.37 -9.25
N LEU A 221 3.87 11.23 -9.23
CA LEU A 221 3.28 9.94 -9.59
C LEU A 221 2.08 9.64 -8.70
N THR A 222 1.11 8.93 -9.25
CA THR A 222 0.01 8.40 -8.43
C THR A 222 0.46 7.14 -7.67
N PRO A 223 -0.15 6.81 -6.53
CA PRO A 223 0.13 5.53 -5.87
C PRO A 223 -0.13 4.31 -6.76
N GLN A 224 -1.04 4.43 -7.73
CA GLN A 224 -1.30 3.38 -8.73
C GLN A 224 -0.11 3.21 -9.68
N SER A 225 0.54 4.30 -10.06
CA SER A 225 1.72 4.27 -10.96
C SER A 225 2.88 3.44 -10.38
N VAL A 226 3.06 3.43 -9.05
CA VAL A 226 4.06 2.56 -8.39
C VAL A 226 3.81 1.09 -8.71
N ALA A 227 2.54 0.65 -8.60
CA ALA A 227 2.19 -0.72 -8.91
C ALA A 227 2.36 -1.05 -10.40
N LEU A 228 2.10 -0.07 -11.29
CA LEU A 228 2.30 -0.25 -12.74
C LEU A 228 3.77 -0.36 -13.08
N VAL A 229 4.63 0.50 -12.52
CA VAL A 229 6.10 0.41 -12.70
C VAL A 229 6.62 -0.96 -12.28
N LEU A 230 6.25 -1.43 -11.08
CA LEU A 230 6.68 -2.74 -10.59
C LEU A 230 6.18 -3.89 -11.48
N LYS A 231 4.93 -3.84 -11.94
CA LYS A 231 4.37 -4.85 -12.84
C LYS A 231 5.04 -4.85 -14.20
N GLU A 232 5.23 -3.69 -14.80
CA GLU A 232 5.91 -3.53 -16.09
C GLU A 232 7.34 -4.07 -16.01
N THR A 233 8.11 -3.64 -15.01
CA THR A 233 9.48 -4.10 -14.83
C THR A 233 9.55 -5.59 -14.53
N THR A 234 8.62 -6.16 -13.74
CA THR A 234 8.56 -7.60 -13.50
C THR A 234 8.19 -8.37 -14.76
N SER A 235 7.28 -7.83 -15.57
CA SER A 235 6.91 -8.45 -16.84
C SER A 235 8.08 -8.52 -17.81
N LEU A 236 8.90 -7.46 -17.85
CA LEU A 236 10.11 -7.41 -18.68
C LEU A 236 11.23 -8.30 -18.14
N ALA A 237 11.38 -8.39 -16.82
CA ALA A 237 12.42 -9.20 -16.16
C ALA A 237 12.12 -10.71 -16.24
N LYS A 238 10.88 -11.08 -16.07
CA LYS A 238 10.41 -12.48 -15.97
C LYS A 238 9.36 -12.79 -17.03
N ASN A 239 8.11 -12.46 -16.76
CA ASN A 239 6.97 -12.63 -17.66
C ASN A 239 5.70 -11.98 -17.10
N ILE A 240 4.65 -11.94 -17.90
CA ILE A 240 3.35 -11.36 -17.54
C ILE A 240 2.70 -12.09 -16.35
N GLU A 241 2.86 -13.39 -16.22
CA GLU A 241 2.26 -14.17 -15.14
C GLU A 241 2.88 -13.82 -13.79
N ALA A 242 4.21 -13.71 -13.72
CA ALA A 242 4.92 -13.23 -12.53
C ALA A 242 4.46 -11.84 -12.12
N ALA A 243 4.24 -10.94 -13.09
CA ALA A 243 3.76 -9.58 -12.84
C ALA A 243 2.36 -9.52 -12.21
N LYS A 244 1.49 -10.51 -12.44
CA LYS A 244 0.16 -10.59 -11.82
C LYS A 244 0.23 -10.73 -10.30
N SER A 245 1.29 -11.33 -9.77
CA SER A 245 1.48 -11.52 -8.33
C SER A 245 2.05 -10.29 -7.62
N VAL A 246 2.56 -9.30 -8.37
CA VAL A 246 3.22 -8.11 -7.86
C VAL A 246 2.23 -6.95 -7.72
N ALA A 247 2.40 -6.14 -6.68
CA ALA A 247 1.59 -4.94 -6.44
C ALA A 247 2.39 -3.88 -5.66
N GLY A 248 1.82 -2.71 -5.44
CA GLY A 248 2.49 -1.61 -4.75
C GLY A 248 2.92 -1.88 -3.30
N HIS A 249 2.45 -2.97 -2.68
CA HIS A 249 2.91 -3.44 -1.36
C HIS A 249 4.04 -4.48 -1.43
N SER A 250 4.46 -4.91 -2.62
CA SER A 250 5.47 -5.96 -2.80
C SER A 250 6.86 -5.55 -2.32
N LEU A 251 7.24 -4.27 -2.46
CA LEU A 251 8.52 -3.74 -1.95
C LEU A 251 8.55 -3.81 -0.42
N ARG A 252 7.52 -3.30 0.24
CA ARG A 252 7.42 -3.32 1.70
C ARG A 252 7.33 -4.74 2.27
N ALA A 253 6.59 -5.63 1.61
CA ALA A 253 6.55 -7.04 2.00
C ALA A 253 7.91 -7.71 1.81
N GLY A 254 8.64 -7.34 0.75
CA GLY A 254 10.01 -7.78 0.50
C GLY A 254 10.97 -7.35 1.60
N TYR A 255 10.98 -6.06 1.93
CA TYR A 255 11.80 -5.55 3.02
C TYR A 255 11.52 -6.28 4.35
N CYS A 256 10.24 -6.38 4.77
CA CYS A 256 9.88 -7.06 6.01
C CYS A 256 10.33 -8.54 6.01
N THR A 257 10.21 -9.21 4.87
CA THR A 257 10.63 -10.62 4.72
C THR A 257 12.15 -10.76 4.77
N GLU A 258 12.87 -9.90 4.05
CA GLU A 258 14.34 -9.91 4.01
C GLU A 258 14.94 -9.57 5.38
N ALA A 259 14.46 -8.47 6.00
CA ALA A 259 14.91 -8.04 7.32
C ALA A 259 14.71 -9.13 8.39
N ALA A 260 13.55 -9.80 8.38
CA ALA A 260 13.30 -10.93 9.28
C ALA A 260 14.21 -12.12 8.98
N SER A 261 14.57 -12.37 7.71
CA SER A 261 15.42 -13.48 7.30
C SER A 261 16.86 -13.37 7.76
N VAL A 262 17.34 -12.13 7.85
CA VAL A 262 18.69 -11.83 8.34
C VAL A 262 18.73 -11.55 9.84
N GLY A 263 17.62 -11.77 10.55
CA GLY A 263 17.56 -11.70 12.01
C GLY A 263 17.41 -10.28 12.58
N ILE A 264 16.99 -9.29 11.79
CA ILE A 264 16.72 -7.95 12.32
C ILE A 264 15.56 -8.02 13.32
N ALA A 265 15.76 -7.43 14.49
CA ALA A 265 14.78 -7.45 15.57
C ALA A 265 13.43 -6.85 15.13
N THR A 266 12.34 -7.47 15.59
CA THR A 266 10.97 -7.07 15.20
C THR A 266 10.69 -5.60 15.47
N HIS A 267 11.15 -5.03 16.58
CA HIS A 267 10.95 -3.61 16.90
C HIS A 267 11.65 -2.70 15.89
N THR A 268 12.88 -3.01 15.48
CA THR A 268 13.63 -2.26 14.46
C THR A 268 12.92 -2.28 13.10
N ILE A 269 12.37 -3.46 12.71
CA ILE A 269 11.55 -3.56 11.49
C ILE A 269 10.29 -2.70 11.63
N MET A 270 9.67 -2.68 12.82
CA MET A 270 8.48 -1.87 13.08
C MET A 270 8.76 -0.37 13.04
N GLU A 271 9.89 0.08 13.56
CA GLU A 271 10.35 1.47 13.47
C GLU A 271 10.53 1.90 12.01
N GLN A 272 11.31 1.14 11.23
CA GLN A 272 11.53 1.42 9.80
C GLN A 272 10.23 1.45 9.00
N THR A 273 9.32 0.54 9.29
CA THR A 273 8.08 0.39 8.52
C THR A 273 6.91 1.21 9.07
N GLY A 274 6.99 1.75 10.28
CA GLY A 274 5.87 2.43 10.95
C GLY A 274 4.69 1.49 11.26
N HIS A 275 4.94 0.21 11.58
CA HIS A 275 3.91 -0.71 12.05
C HIS A 275 3.65 -0.48 13.55
N ARG A 276 2.40 -0.27 13.94
CA ARG A 276 1.99 -0.11 15.34
C ARG A 276 1.78 -1.46 16.07
N SER A 277 1.69 -2.55 15.33
CA SER A 277 1.41 -3.88 15.89
C SER A 277 2.27 -4.93 15.21
N SER A 278 2.91 -5.77 16.02
CA SER A 278 3.67 -6.95 15.58
C SER A 278 2.78 -7.93 14.82
N THR A 279 1.53 -8.11 15.23
CA THR A 279 0.53 -8.93 14.51
C THR A 279 0.30 -8.45 13.08
N THR A 280 0.38 -7.14 12.85
CA THR A 280 0.29 -6.58 11.50
C THR A 280 1.57 -6.83 10.71
N LEU A 281 2.75 -6.66 11.33
CA LEU A 281 4.03 -6.92 10.70
C LEU A 281 4.17 -8.38 10.24
N VAL A 282 3.79 -9.35 11.09
CA VAL A 282 3.84 -10.79 10.76
C VAL A 282 3.08 -11.12 9.47
N LYS A 283 2.01 -10.39 9.13
CA LYS A 283 1.29 -10.56 7.86
C LYS A 283 2.13 -10.22 6.63
N TYR A 284 3.17 -9.40 6.78
CA TYR A 284 4.09 -9.03 5.70
C TYR A 284 5.26 -9.98 5.57
N ILE A 285 5.72 -10.59 6.66
CA ILE A 285 6.80 -11.57 6.66
C ILE A 285 6.31 -12.85 5.97
N ARG A 286 7.05 -13.31 4.98
CA ARG A 286 6.77 -14.60 4.32
C ARG A 286 7.56 -15.69 5.03
N PRO A 287 7.02 -16.91 5.17
CA PRO A 287 7.79 -18.05 5.66
C PRO A 287 9.02 -18.24 4.76
N ILE A 288 10.18 -17.98 5.31
CA ILE A 288 11.43 -18.38 4.70
C ILE A 288 11.55 -19.85 5.00
N ALA A 289 11.85 -20.64 4.00
CA ALA A 289 11.78 -22.10 3.98
C ALA A 289 11.87 -22.74 5.38
N ARG A 290 10.96 -23.65 5.70
CA ARG A 290 10.92 -24.40 6.97
C ARG A 290 12.26 -25.04 7.33
N SER A 291 13.15 -25.25 6.33
CA SER A 291 14.53 -25.69 6.50
C SER A 291 15.42 -24.77 7.36
N LYS A 292 14.98 -23.53 7.62
CA LYS A 292 15.68 -22.59 8.51
C LYS A 292 15.15 -22.56 9.95
N THR A 293 14.18 -23.40 10.28
CA THR A 293 13.76 -23.58 11.67
C THR A 293 14.89 -24.33 12.38
N PRO A 294 15.56 -23.72 13.39
CA PRO A 294 16.63 -24.41 14.10
C PRO A 294 16.07 -25.62 14.84
N SER A 295 16.80 -26.72 14.82
CA SER A 295 16.59 -27.81 15.78
C SER A 295 16.95 -27.27 17.15
N LEU A 296 16.07 -27.43 18.10
CA LEU A 296 16.33 -27.10 19.53
C LEU A 296 16.91 -28.26 20.30
N LEU A 297 17.22 -29.37 19.65
CA LEU A 297 17.83 -30.56 20.21
C LEU A 297 19.21 -30.77 19.61
#